data_95638ea698fc9d736377a247f94430de
#
_entry.id   95638ea698fc9d736377a247f94430de
#
_cell.length_a   1.000
_cell.length_b   1.000
_cell.length_c   1.000
_cell.angle_alpha   90.00
_cell.angle_beta   90.00
_cell.angle_gamma   90.00
#
_symmetry.space_group_name_H-M   'P 1'
#
loop_
_entity.id
_entity.type
_entity.pdbx_description
1 polymer ?
#
loop_
_entity_poly.entity_id
_entity_poly.type
_entity_poly.pdbx_seq_one_letter_code
_entity_poly.pdbx_strand_id
1 'polypeptide(L)'
;MGKLYIIPNASHIEESLALAERYGTHFEYNDFYLPEVLDNSARVDDMIDFYTSLPGDRSENTLHGAFLDVAVHSSDREIRAVSDKRVRQSMEIARRLGVRAVIFHTNLIANFKNSSYVEGWISRNAEYWRRLSADYPDILIYIENMFDQDPEPMAALMRELGDVPGVSACLDYAHASAFGKDAERWVRALLPYISHLHLNDNDGVADLHLAIGDGNLDYDPLNRALEKSDARPSVLIEMSDVSAQARSIEYLQRNHIYPFEKRT
;
A
#
# COMPACT_ATOMS: atom_id res chain seq x y z
N MET A 1 -7.65 2.52 17.71
CA MET A 1 -7.19 3.49 16.71
C MET A 1 -6.22 2.77 15.79
N GLY A 2 -6.41 2.86 14.49
CA GLY A 2 -5.46 2.32 13.50
C GLY A 2 -4.10 3.02 13.61
N LYS A 3 -3.00 2.31 13.27
CA LYS A 3 -1.67 2.93 13.20
C LYS A 3 -1.62 3.89 12.02
N LEU A 4 -0.90 5.00 12.19
CA LEU A 4 -0.73 6.01 11.16
C LEU A 4 0.70 5.95 10.61
N TYR A 5 0.84 6.09 9.30
CA TYR A 5 2.09 6.04 8.56
C TYR A 5 2.26 7.29 7.70
N ILE A 6 3.50 7.67 7.46
CA ILE A 6 3.89 8.71 6.51
C ILE A 6 5.06 8.20 5.67
N ILE A 7 5.23 8.75 4.46
CA ILE A 7 6.43 8.52 3.64
C ILE A 7 7.53 9.47 4.16
N PRO A 8 8.67 8.98 4.65
CA PRO A 8 9.75 9.85 5.07
C PRO A 8 10.39 10.52 3.85
N ASN A 9 10.65 11.81 3.93
CA ASN A 9 11.37 12.53 2.89
C ASN A 9 12.86 12.55 3.24
N ALA A 10 13.68 11.82 2.51
CA ALA A 10 15.12 11.71 2.79
C ALA A 10 15.85 13.06 2.73
N SER A 11 15.39 14.01 1.90
CA SER A 11 15.97 15.36 1.81
C SER A 11 15.53 16.27 2.97
N HIS A 12 14.43 15.93 3.66
CA HIS A 12 13.83 16.67 4.78
C HIS A 12 13.60 15.73 5.97
N ILE A 13 14.58 14.86 6.26
CA ILE A 13 14.40 13.76 7.22
C ILE A 13 14.12 14.27 8.64
N GLU A 14 14.75 15.36 9.05
CA GLU A 14 14.52 15.99 10.37
C GLU A 14 13.05 16.43 10.54
N GLU A 15 12.45 16.98 9.47
CA GLU A 15 11.04 17.39 9.48
C GLU A 15 10.13 16.14 9.53
N SER A 16 10.48 15.07 8.80
CA SER A 16 9.75 13.80 8.83
C SER A 16 9.81 13.15 10.22
N LEU A 17 10.96 13.16 10.89
CA LEU A 17 11.12 12.67 12.25
C LEU A 17 10.32 13.49 13.25
N ALA A 18 10.36 14.81 13.15
CA ALA A 18 9.57 15.71 14.01
C ALA A 18 8.05 15.49 13.82
N LEU A 19 7.61 15.28 12.58
CA LEU A 19 6.21 14.96 12.28
C LEU A 19 5.82 13.59 12.87
N ALA A 20 6.68 12.59 12.72
CA ALA A 20 6.45 11.26 13.27
C ALA A 20 6.36 11.29 14.81
N GLU A 21 7.24 12.01 15.48
CA GLU A 21 7.20 12.20 16.94
C GLU A 21 5.90 12.91 17.37
N ARG A 22 5.54 13.99 16.67
CA ARG A 22 4.34 14.80 16.99
C ARG A 22 3.04 14.00 16.93
N TYR A 23 2.89 13.12 15.94
CA TYR A 23 1.64 12.41 15.70
C TYR A 23 1.70 10.91 16.06
N GLY A 24 2.86 10.42 16.49
CA GLY A 24 3.07 8.99 16.77
C GLY A 24 2.95 8.12 15.52
N THR A 25 3.47 8.60 14.37
CA THR A 25 3.39 7.85 13.11
C THR A 25 4.57 6.91 12.93
N HIS A 26 4.36 5.88 12.14
CA HIS A 26 5.39 5.01 11.58
C HIS A 26 5.78 5.47 10.18
N PHE A 27 6.79 4.85 9.60
CA PHE A 27 7.22 5.13 8.23
C PHE A 27 6.81 4.02 7.27
N GLU A 28 6.41 4.41 6.07
CA GLU A 28 6.44 3.57 4.90
C GLU A 28 7.53 4.06 3.94
N TYR A 29 8.54 3.21 3.71
CA TYR A 29 9.66 3.56 2.85
C TYR A 29 9.29 3.37 1.39
N ASN A 30 9.47 4.43 0.57
CA ASN A 30 9.00 4.47 -0.82
C ASN A 30 10.12 4.73 -1.83
N ASP A 31 11.40 4.50 -1.47
CA ASP A 31 12.56 4.86 -2.31
C ASP A 31 13.15 3.67 -3.08
N PHE A 32 12.64 2.42 -2.85
CA PHE A 32 13.26 1.18 -3.34
C PHE A 32 12.53 0.53 -4.53
N TYR A 33 11.61 1.22 -5.19
CA TYR A 33 10.78 0.60 -6.22
C TYR A 33 11.36 0.69 -7.65
N LEU A 34 12.24 1.66 -7.91
CA LEU A 34 12.78 1.91 -9.25
C LEU A 34 13.81 0.85 -9.66
N PRO A 35 13.74 0.32 -10.91
CA PRO A 35 14.70 -0.66 -11.40
C PRO A 35 16.15 -0.20 -11.35
N GLU A 36 16.45 1.08 -11.62
CA GLU A 36 17.79 1.63 -11.53
C GLU A 36 18.33 1.74 -10.10
N VAL A 37 17.47 1.78 -9.10
CA VAL A 37 17.85 1.65 -7.69
C VAL A 37 18.13 0.19 -7.38
N LEU A 38 17.20 -0.70 -7.71
CA LEU A 38 17.28 -2.13 -7.40
C LEU A 38 18.44 -2.86 -8.10
N ASP A 39 18.90 -2.37 -9.24
CA ASP A 39 20.05 -2.93 -9.96
C ASP A 39 21.40 -2.37 -9.48
N ASN A 40 21.40 -1.38 -8.57
CA ASN A 40 22.59 -0.81 -7.96
C ASN A 40 22.70 -1.21 -6.49
N SER A 41 23.36 -2.32 -6.21
CA SER A 41 23.47 -2.86 -4.84
C SER A 41 24.12 -1.89 -3.87
N ALA A 42 25.14 -1.13 -4.29
CA ALA A 42 25.79 -0.15 -3.42
C ALA A 42 24.81 0.97 -3.01
N ARG A 43 23.99 1.47 -3.96
CA ARG A 43 22.96 2.45 -3.66
C ARG A 43 21.90 1.90 -2.70
N VAL A 44 21.47 0.65 -2.90
CA VAL A 44 20.54 -0.03 -1.98
C VAL A 44 21.14 -0.15 -0.59
N ASP A 45 22.43 -0.53 -0.50
CA ASP A 45 23.15 -0.65 0.78
C ASP A 45 23.22 0.71 1.50
N ASP A 46 23.65 1.78 0.80
CA ASP A 46 23.71 3.14 1.34
C ASP A 46 22.34 3.63 1.87
N MET A 47 21.27 3.34 1.13
CA MET A 47 19.91 3.72 1.54
C MET A 47 19.41 2.93 2.75
N ILE A 48 19.71 1.63 2.83
CA ILE A 48 19.38 0.81 3.99
C ILE A 48 20.16 1.30 5.22
N ASP A 49 21.47 1.57 5.07
CA ASP A 49 22.29 2.09 6.15
C ASP A 49 21.78 3.44 6.64
N PHE A 50 21.36 4.34 5.71
CA PHE A 50 20.73 5.60 6.06
C PHE A 50 19.46 5.38 6.91
N TYR A 51 18.49 4.59 6.44
CA TYR A 51 17.23 4.39 7.17
C TYR A 51 17.41 3.61 8.47
N THR A 52 18.39 2.69 8.53
CA THR A 52 18.68 1.95 9.77
C THR A 52 19.43 2.78 10.80
N SER A 53 20.11 3.86 10.41
CA SER A 53 20.75 4.81 11.32
C SER A 53 19.76 5.77 11.99
N LEU A 54 18.53 5.92 11.47
CA LEU A 54 17.54 6.80 12.03
C LEU A 54 17.03 6.29 13.40
N PRO A 55 16.66 7.21 14.31
CA PRO A 55 16.12 6.83 15.61
C PRO A 55 14.73 6.18 15.48
N GLY A 56 14.35 5.37 16.48
CA GLY A 56 13.04 4.76 16.58
C GLY A 56 13.01 3.27 16.27
N ASP A 57 11.86 2.65 16.54
CA ASP A 57 11.59 1.25 16.25
C ASP A 57 11.03 1.09 14.83
N ARG A 58 11.74 0.31 14.01
CA ARG A 58 11.34 0.03 12.63
C ARG A 58 10.45 -1.21 12.48
N SER A 59 10.30 -2.00 13.54
CA SER A 59 9.56 -3.27 13.48
C SER A 59 8.09 -3.10 13.10
N GLU A 60 7.56 -1.89 13.18
CA GLU A 60 6.20 -1.57 12.76
C GLU A 60 6.15 -0.79 11.44
N ASN A 61 7.29 -0.37 10.89
CA ASN A 61 7.35 0.30 9.61
C ASN A 61 6.98 -0.65 8.45
N THR A 62 6.72 -0.08 7.29
CA THR A 62 6.39 -0.79 6.06
C THR A 62 7.32 -0.35 4.92
N LEU A 63 7.30 -1.10 3.83
CA LEU A 63 8.04 -0.81 2.61
C LEU A 63 7.09 -0.88 1.42
N HIS A 64 7.05 0.14 0.59
CA HIS A 64 6.44 0.02 -0.74
C HIS A 64 7.39 -0.75 -1.65
N GLY A 65 6.97 -1.91 -2.12
CA GLY A 65 7.77 -2.77 -2.99
C GLY A 65 7.84 -2.29 -4.43
N ALA A 66 8.59 -2.99 -5.25
CA ALA A 66 8.63 -2.74 -6.68
C ALA A 66 7.24 -2.99 -7.30
N PHE A 67 6.74 -2.05 -8.09
CA PHE A 67 5.43 -2.13 -8.71
C PHE A 67 5.43 -1.85 -10.22
N LEU A 68 6.36 -1.03 -10.71
CA LEU A 68 6.45 -0.73 -12.14
C LEU A 68 6.83 -1.98 -12.93
N ASP A 69 5.99 -2.32 -13.91
CA ASP A 69 6.18 -3.47 -14.81
C ASP A 69 6.30 -4.84 -14.10
N VAL A 70 5.83 -4.95 -12.86
CA VAL A 70 5.86 -6.19 -12.06
C VAL A 70 4.59 -7.00 -12.31
N ALA A 71 4.67 -8.02 -13.15
CA ALA A 71 3.54 -8.88 -13.53
C ALA A 71 3.81 -10.36 -13.18
N VAL A 72 3.77 -10.69 -11.87
CA VAL A 72 3.98 -12.07 -11.36
C VAL A 72 2.97 -13.07 -11.92
N HIS A 73 1.84 -12.59 -12.42
CA HIS A 73 0.75 -13.34 -13.03
C HIS A 73 0.89 -13.54 -14.55
N SER A 74 1.93 -12.96 -15.18
CA SER A 74 2.10 -13.02 -16.63
C SER A 74 2.07 -14.46 -17.16
N SER A 75 1.50 -14.69 -18.35
CA SER A 75 1.63 -15.97 -19.06
C SER A 75 3.04 -16.19 -19.62
N ASP A 76 3.80 -15.11 -19.86
CA ASP A 76 5.18 -15.15 -20.29
C ASP A 76 6.11 -15.46 -19.10
N ARG A 77 6.90 -16.53 -19.24
CA ARG A 77 7.81 -16.97 -18.17
C ARG A 77 8.97 -16.00 -17.91
N GLU A 78 9.41 -15.26 -18.93
CA GLU A 78 10.52 -14.30 -18.79
C GLU A 78 10.06 -13.07 -18.03
N ILE A 79 8.85 -12.58 -18.32
CA ILE A 79 8.22 -11.51 -17.55
C ILE A 79 8.03 -11.94 -16.09
N ARG A 80 7.54 -13.16 -15.83
CA ARG A 80 7.43 -13.67 -14.45
C ARG A 80 8.78 -13.74 -13.74
N ALA A 81 9.84 -14.18 -14.46
CA ALA A 81 11.17 -14.30 -13.84
C ALA A 81 11.74 -12.94 -13.42
N VAL A 82 11.58 -11.90 -14.25
CA VAL A 82 11.98 -10.54 -13.90
C VAL A 82 11.12 -10.02 -12.75
N SER A 83 9.81 -10.23 -12.80
CA SER A 83 8.88 -9.80 -11.74
C SER A 83 9.21 -10.46 -10.40
N ASP A 84 9.44 -11.79 -10.38
CA ASP A 84 9.85 -12.53 -9.17
C ASP A 84 11.18 -11.98 -8.61
N LYS A 85 12.16 -11.68 -9.48
CA LYS A 85 13.40 -11.03 -9.06
C LYS A 85 13.13 -9.70 -8.32
N ARG A 86 12.28 -8.82 -8.89
CA ARG A 86 11.96 -7.50 -8.28
C ARG A 86 11.23 -7.63 -6.96
N VAL A 87 10.24 -8.50 -6.90
CA VAL A 87 9.50 -8.76 -5.66
C VAL A 87 10.42 -9.30 -4.57
N ARG A 88 11.27 -10.29 -4.90
CA ARG A 88 12.24 -10.83 -3.93
C ARG A 88 13.28 -9.81 -3.49
N GLN A 89 13.74 -8.92 -4.38
CA GLN A 89 14.60 -7.80 -3.98
C GLN A 89 13.91 -6.92 -2.92
N SER A 90 12.63 -6.60 -3.12
CA SER A 90 11.85 -5.82 -2.13
C SER A 90 11.71 -6.58 -0.80
N MET A 91 11.46 -7.88 -0.81
CA MET A 91 11.38 -8.69 0.40
C MET A 91 12.71 -8.76 1.16
N GLU A 92 13.86 -8.88 0.45
CA GLU A 92 15.18 -8.86 1.07
C GLU A 92 15.53 -7.48 1.65
N ILE A 93 15.14 -6.40 0.98
CA ILE A 93 15.29 -5.03 1.51
C ILE A 93 14.44 -4.87 2.78
N ALA A 94 13.19 -5.32 2.76
CA ALA A 94 12.31 -5.29 3.93
C ALA A 94 12.90 -6.05 5.13
N ARG A 95 13.49 -7.24 4.89
CA ARG A 95 14.17 -8.02 5.92
C ARG A 95 15.35 -7.26 6.51
N ARG A 96 16.18 -6.64 5.67
CA ARG A 96 17.34 -5.87 6.07
C ARG A 96 16.98 -4.59 6.83
N LEU A 97 15.90 -3.92 6.43
CA LEU A 97 15.33 -2.77 7.15
C LEU A 97 14.68 -3.18 8.47
N GLY A 98 14.28 -4.43 8.62
CA GLY A 98 13.55 -4.94 9.78
C GLY A 98 12.10 -4.42 9.84
N VAL A 99 11.45 -4.22 8.69
CA VAL A 99 10.08 -3.73 8.60
C VAL A 99 9.05 -4.85 8.66
N ARG A 100 7.82 -4.51 9.04
CA ARG A 100 6.71 -5.43 9.27
C ARG A 100 6.10 -5.98 7.98
N ALA A 101 5.95 -5.15 6.97
CA ALA A 101 5.17 -5.49 5.77
C ALA A 101 5.75 -4.88 4.50
N VAL A 102 5.40 -5.47 3.37
CA VAL A 102 5.67 -4.92 2.03
C VAL A 102 4.36 -4.80 1.27
N ILE A 103 4.17 -3.66 0.60
CA ILE A 103 3.02 -3.38 -0.26
C ILE A 103 3.40 -3.66 -1.71
N PHE A 104 2.54 -4.37 -2.45
CA PHE A 104 2.68 -4.64 -3.87
C PHE A 104 1.37 -4.38 -4.60
N HIS A 105 1.44 -3.92 -5.83
CA HIS A 105 0.25 -3.61 -6.63
C HIS A 105 -0.32 -4.84 -7.34
N THR A 106 -1.63 -4.77 -7.64
CA THR A 106 -2.36 -5.78 -8.43
C THR A 106 -1.82 -5.95 -9.85
N ASN A 107 -1.40 -4.85 -10.48
CA ASN A 107 -0.96 -4.80 -11.89
C ASN A 107 -1.92 -5.54 -12.85
N LEU A 108 -3.23 -5.50 -12.54
CA LEU A 108 -4.27 -5.98 -13.43
C LEU A 108 -4.39 -5.05 -14.64
N ILE A 109 -4.46 -5.61 -15.85
CA ILE A 109 -4.67 -4.79 -17.06
C ILE A 109 -6.06 -4.18 -17.02
N ALA A 110 -6.13 -2.87 -16.81
CA ALA A 110 -7.37 -2.13 -16.77
C ALA A 110 -8.16 -2.32 -18.07
N ASN A 111 -9.49 -2.39 -17.99
CA ASN A 111 -10.40 -2.57 -19.13
C ASN A 111 -10.28 -3.89 -19.91
N PHE A 112 -9.38 -4.81 -19.58
CA PHE A 112 -9.30 -6.09 -20.25
C PHE A 112 -10.24 -7.11 -19.59
N LYS A 113 -11.53 -7.06 -19.96
CA LYS A 113 -12.64 -7.85 -19.36
C LYS A 113 -12.78 -9.27 -19.94
N ASN A 114 -11.69 -9.92 -20.32
CA ASN A 114 -11.70 -11.30 -20.77
C ASN A 114 -11.72 -12.23 -19.54
N SER A 115 -12.74 -13.09 -19.42
CA SER A 115 -12.91 -13.97 -18.26
C SER A 115 -11.70 -14.90 -18.05
N SER A 116 -11.18 -15.51 -19.11
CA SER A 116 -10.01 -16.39 -19.02
C SER A 116 -8.75 -15.65 -18.57
N TYR A 117 -8.62 -14.37 -18.92
CA TYR A 117 -7.53 -13.54 -18.42
C TYR A 117 -7.69 -13.28 -16.92
N VAL A 118 -8.87 -12.85 -16.47
CA VAL A 118 -9.14 -12.55 -15.06
C VAL A 118 -8.99 -13.81 -14.19
N GLU A 119 -9.55 -14.94 -14.60
CA GLU A 119 -9.38 -16.23 -13.92
C GLU A 119 -7.92 -16.64 -13.82
N GLY A 120 -7.18 -16.49 -14.92
CA GLY A 120 -5.74 -16.77 -14.96
C GLY A 120 -4.94 -15.78 -14.11
N TRP A 121 -5.35 -14.51 -14.03
CA TRP A 121 -4.74 -13.50 -13.16
C TRP A 121 -4.94 -13.90 -11.69
N ILE A 122 -6.15 -14.24 -11.27
CA ILE A 122 -6.47 -14.66 -9.90
C ILE A 122 -5.64 -15.91 -9.53
N SER A 123 -5.72 -16.95 -10.32
CA SER A 123 -5.06 -18.24 -10.04
C SER A 123 -3.54 -18.10 -9.91
N ARG A 124 -2.88 -17.43 -10.86
CA ARG A 124 -1.43 -17.25 -10.85
C ARG A 124 -0.94 -16.32 -9.73
N ASN A 125 -1.69 -15.26 -9.42
CA ASN A 125 -1.39 -14.43 -8.25
C ASN A 125 -1.54 -15.22 -6.96
N ALA A 126 -2.64 -15.97 -6.78
CA ALA A 126 -2.85 -16.77 -5.59
C ALA A 126 -1.73 -17.82 -5.38
N GLU A 127 -1.31 -18.51 -6.43
CA GLU A 127 -0.16 -19.44 -6.38
C GLU A 127 1.13 -18.71 -6.00
N TYR A 128 1.38 -17.55 -6.61
CA TYR A 128 2.60 -16.79 -6.38
C TYR A 128 2.69 -16.25 -4.95
N TRP A 129 1.65 -15.54 -4.49
CA TRP A 129 1.67 -14.91 -3.16
C TRP A 129 1.65 -15.94 -2.04
N ARG A 130 0.97 -17.08 -2.21
CA ARG A 130 1.03 -18.21 -1.27
C ARG A 130 2.46 -18.74 -1.12
N ARG A 131 3.17 -18.94 -2.23
CA ARG A 131 4.56 -19.37 -2.20
C ARG A 131 5.48 -18.31 -1.58
N LEU A 132 5.34 -17.04 -1.97
CA LEU A 132 6.16 -15.96 -1.44
C LEU A 132 5.97 -15.80 0.07
N SER A 133 4.74 -15.82 0.57
CA SER A 133 4.45 -15.76 2.01
C SER A 133 5.10 -16.91 2.78
N ALA A 134 5.12 -18.12 2.21
CA ALA A 134 5.81 -19.26 2.83
C ALA A 134 7.35 -19.10 2.85
N ASP A 135 7.93 -18.44 1.82
CA ASP A 135 9.36 -18.14 1.76
C ASP A 135 9.77 -17.02 2.74
N TYR A 136 8.82 -16.15 3.15
CA TYR A 136 9.03 -14.98 4.02
C TYR A 136 7.98 -14.92 5.15
N PRO A 137 7.93 -15.90 6.05
CA PRO A 137 6.85 -16.03 7.04
C PRO A 137 6.81 -14.89 8.08
N ASP A 138 7.89 -14.15 8.23
CA ASP A 138 8.01 -13.05 9.20
C ASP A 138 7.65 -11.68 8.64
N ILE A 139 7.32 -11.58 7.33
CA ILE A 139 7.00 -10.33 6.65
C ILE A 139 5.58 -10.41 6.08
N LEU A 140 4.74 -9.45 6.42
CA LEU A 140 3.39 -9.36 5.87
C LEU A 140 3.44 -8.84 4.43
N ILE A 141 2.48 -9.27 3.62
CA ILE A 141 2.33 -8.86 2.22
C ILE A 141 0.97 -8.21 2.06
N TYR A 142 0.93 -6.96 1.62
CA TYR A 142 -0.30 -6.26 1.31
C TYR A 142 -0.42 -6.05 -0.19
N ILE A 143 -1.53 -6.49 -0.77
CA ILE A 143 -1.82 -6.32 -2.19
C ILE A 143 -2.71 -5.09 -2.36
N GLU A 144 -2.27 -4.16 -3.17
CA GLU A 144 -2.90 -2.85 -3.35
C GLU A 144 -3.57 -2.74 -4.73
N ASN A 145 -4.78 -2.17 -4.76
CA ASN A 145 -5.43 -1.77 -6.01
C ASN A 145 -4.70 -0.60 -6.65
N MET A 146 -4.50 -0.65 -7.94
CA MET A 146 -3.83 0.40 -8.73
C MET A 146 -4.84 1.09 -9.67
N PHE A 147 -4.75 0.82 -10.96
CA PHE A 147 -5.67 1.35 -11.98
C PHE A 147 -6.89 0.44 -12.23
N ASP A 148 -7.17 -0.42 -11.27
CA ASP A 148 -8.27 -1.38 -11.33
C ASP A 148 -9.62 -0.66 -11.35
N GLN A 149 -10.48 -1.02 -12.29
CA GLN A 149 -11.82 -0.39 -12.43
C GLN A 149 -12.92 -1.15 -11.71
N ASP A 150 -12.66 -2.37 -11.29
CA ASP A 150 -13.61 -3.26 -10.64
C ASP A 150 -12.94 -3.94 -9.44
N PRO A 151 -13.50 -3.87 -8.23
CA PRO A 151 -12.94 -4.51 -7.05
C PRO A 151 -13.03 -6.04 -7.09
N GLU A 152 -13.93 -6.63 -7.91
CA GLU A 152 -14.23 -8.06 -7.85
C GLU A 152 -13.02 -8.97 -8.13
N PRO A 153 -12.15 -8.70 -9.13
CA PRO A 153 -10.95 -9.52 -9.33
C PRO A 153 -10.04 -9.55 -8.09
N MET A 154 -9.81 -8.40 -7.47
CA MET A 154 -8.99 -8.31 -6.25
C MET A 154 -9.69 -8.98 -5.06
N ALA A 155 -10.98 -8.77 -4.87
CA ALA A 155 -11.76 -9.44 -3.82
C ALA A 155 -11.77 -10.97 -4.01
N ALA A 156 -11.84 -11.45 -5.26
CA ALA A 156 -11.74 -12.88 -5.57
C ALA A 156 -10.33 -13.43 -5.24
N LEU A 157 -9.27 -12.68 -5.55
CA LEU A 157 -7.91 -13.04 -5.15
C LEU A 157 -7.77 -13.11 -3.63
N MET A 158 -8.26 -12.11 -2.90
CA MET A 158 -8.22 -12.12 -1.42
C MET A 158 -9.01 -13.29 -0.84
N ARG A 159 -10.13 -13.65 -1.42
CA ARG A 159 -10.91 -14.84 -1.03
C ARG A 159 -10.15 -16.13 -1.24
N GLU A 160 -9.44 -16.24 -2.37
CA GLU A 160 -8.58 -17.41 -2.69
C GLU A 160 -7.36 -17.51 -1.76
N LEU A 161 -6.90 -16.37 -1.23
CA LEU A 161 -5.78 -16.26 -0.28
C LEU A 161 -6.21 -16.26 1.18
N GLY A 162 -7.49 -16.43 1.48
CA GLY A 162 -8.01 -16.29 2.85
C GLY A 162 -7.45 -17.27 3.88
N ASP A 163 -6.83 -18.35 3.43
CA ASP A 163 -6.11 -19.34 4.26
C ASP A 163 -4.61 -19.08 4.39
N VAL A 164 -4.07 -18.06 3.70
CA VAL A 164 -2.64 -17.75 3.68
C VAL A 164 -2.30 -16.74 4.76
N PRO A 165 -1.57 -17.13 5.81
CA PRO A 165 -1.15 -16.21 6.84
C PRO A 165 -0.27 -15.08 6.26
N GLY A 166 -0.51 -13.86 6.72
CA GLY A 166 0.35 -12.72 6.39
C GLY A 166 0.08 -12.06 5.04
N VAL A 167 -0.91 -12.54 4.25
CA VAL A 167 -1.34 -11.85 3.02
C VAL A 167 -2.69 -11.19 3.22
N SER A 168 -2.82 -9.91 2.87
CA SER A 168 -4.06 -9.16 2.99
C SER A 168 -4.14 -8.02 1.97
N ALA A 169 -5.24 -7.27 1.97
CA ALA A 169 -5.43 -6.14 1.06
C ALA A 169 -4.88 -4.84 1.65
N CYS A 170 -4.25 -4.04 0.80
CA CYS A 170 -4.15 -2.60 0.94
C CYS A 170 -5.22 -1.97 0.04
N LEU A 171 -6.05 -1.09 0.57
CA LEU A 171 -6.95 -0.29 -0.25
C LEU A 171 -6.37 1.11 -0.38
N ASP A 172 -5.91 1.45 -1.59
CA ASP A 172 -5.75 2.85 -1.97
C ASP A 172 -7.13 3.41 -2.33
N TYR A 173 -7.59 4.33 -1.46
CA TYR A 173 -8.92 4.91 -1.59
C TYR A 173 -9.00 5.94 -2.71
N ALA A 174 -7.90 6.62 -3.00
CA ALA A 174 -7.81 7.58 -4.10
C ALA A 174 -7.81 6.88 -5.46
N HIS A 175 -7.06 5.77 -5.62
CA HIS A 175 -7.14 4.93 -6.81
C HIS A 175 -8.56 4.37 -7.04
N ALA A 176 -9.20 3.87 -5.98
CA ALA A 176 -10.57 3.37 -6.05
C ALA A 176 -11.56 4.45 -6.51
N SER A 177 -11.34 5.70 -6.11
CA SER A 177 -12.17 6.85 -6.48
C SER A 177 -11.92 7.31 -7.91
N ALA A 178 -10.66 7.45 -8.30
CA ALA A 178 -10.28 7.97 -9.63
C ALA A 178 -10.55 6.95 -10.75
N PHE A 179 -10.16 5.71 -10.54
CA PHE A 179 -10.20 4.68 -11.59
C PHE A 179 -11.40 3.75 -11.45
N GLY A 180 -11.76 3.38 -10.24
CA GLY A 180 -12.92 2.51 -9.95
C GLY A 180 -14.26 3.23 -9.98
N LYS A 181 -14.30 4.56 -9.90
CA LYS A 181 -15.50 5.43 -9.97
C LYS A 181 -16.59 5.16 -8.94
N ASP A 182 -16.42 4.20 -8.05
CA ASP A 182 -17.35 3.84 -6.98
C ASP A 182 -16.54 3.35 -5.77
N ALA A 183 -15.96 4.29 -5.03
CA ALA A 183 -15.14 4.00 -3.87
C ALA A 183 -15.92 3.22 -2.79
N GLU A 184 -17.23 3.46 -2.64
CA GLU A 184 -18.07 2.71 -1.69
C GLU A 184 -18.15 1.22 -2.05
N ARG A 185 -18.23 0.90 -3.33
CA ARG A 185 -18.19 -0.49 -3.80
C ARG A 185 -16.85 -1.15 -3.50
N TRP A 186 -15.74 -0.43 -3.69
CA TRP A 186 -14.41 -0.90 -3.35
C TRP A 186 -14.25 -1.19 -1.85
N VAL A 187 -14.64 -0.23 -1.01
CA VAL A 187 -14.61 -0.43 0.45
C VAL A 187 -15.43 -1.66 0.84
N ARG A 188 -16.65 -1.77 0.35
CA ARG A 188 -17.56 -2.89 0.67
C ARG A 188 -16.99 -4.25 0.24
N ALA A 189 -16.40 -4.33 -0.94
CA ALA A 189 -15.85 -5.58 -1.48
C ALA A 189 -14.60 -6.04 -0.74
N LEU A 190 -13.75 -5.10 -0.31
CA LEU A 190 -12.45 -5.41 0.31
C LEU A 190 -12.46 -5.38 1.83
N LEU A 191 -13.48 -4.80 2.48
CA LEU A 191 -13.54 -4.61 3.93
C LEU A 191 -13.16 -5.84 4.76
N PRO A 192 -13.54 -7.08 4.38
CA PRO A 192 -13.14 -8.28 5.14
C PRO A 192 -11.64 -8.60 5.07
N TYR A 193 -10.91 -7.99 4.16
CA TYR A 193 -9.52 -8.32 3.83
C TYR A 193 -8.54 -7.18 4.05
N ILE A 194 -9.04 -5.95 4.32
CA ILE A 194 -8.19 -4.75 4.44
C ILE A 194 -7.41 -4.77 5.74
N SER A 195 -6.08 -4.71 5.63
CA SER A 195 -5.16 -4.51 6.78
C SER A 195 -4.43 -3.16 6.71
N HIS A 196 -4.41 -2.54 5.54
CA HIS A 196 -3.74 -1.27 5.30
C HIS A 196 -4.56 -0.39 4.35
N LEU A 197 -4.45 0.91 4.50
CA LEU A 197 -5.08 1.92 3.64
C LEU A 197 -4.02 2.90 3.17
N HIS A 198 -4.05 3.25 1.89
CA HIS A 198 -3.40 4.44 1.37
C HIS A 198 -4.42 5.55 1.21
N LEU A 199 -4.15 6.71 1.80
CA LEU A 199 -4.99 7.89 1.74
C LEU A 199 -4.20 9.08 1.21
N ASN A 200 -4.67 9.62 0.11
CA ASN A 200 -4.27 10.88 -0.49
C ASN A 200 -5.52 11.49 -1.14
N ASP A 201 -5.44 12.68 -1.70
CA ASP A 201 -6.56 13.29 -2.42
C ASP A 201 -6.25 13.48 -3.89
N ASN A 202 -7.27 13.59 -4.72
CA ASN A 202 -7.14 13.84 -6.15
C ASN A 202 -8.37 14.57 -6.72
N ASP A 203 -8.36 14.81 -8.03
CA ASP A 203 -9.46 15.46 -8.76
C ASP A 203 -10.58 14.49 -9.21
N GLY A 204 -10.46 13.20 -8.86
CA GLY A 204 -11.36 12.13 -9.31
C GLY A 204 -11.06 11.61 -10.71
N VAL A 205 -9.93 11.99 -11.30
CA VAL A 205 -9.52 11.62 -12.66
C VAL A 205 -8.10 11.08 -12.72
N ALA A 206 -7.16 11.74 -12.04
CA ALA A 206 -5.74 11.44 -12.06
C ALA A 206 -5.22 11.11 -10.67
N ASP A 207 -4.15 10.33 -10.62
CA ASP A 207 -3.43 10.00 -9.41
C ASP A 207 -2.48 11.15 -9.05
N LEU A 208 -2.99 12.11 -8.27
CA LEU A 208 -2.29 13.37 -8.00
C LEU A 208 -1.56 13.42 -6.65
N HIS A 209 -1.87 12.51 -5.74
CA HIS A 209 -1.33 12.50 -4.37
C HIS A 209 -1.39 13.88 -3.68
N LEU A 210 -2.53 14.57 -3.80
CA LEU A 210 -2.78 15.85 -3.13
C LEU A 210 -2.91 15.65 -1.63
N ALA A 211 -2.66 16.73 -0.86
CA ALA A 211 -2.99 16.72 0.56
C ALA A 211 -4.49 16.46 0.75
N ILE A 212 -4.83 15.66 1.76
CA ILE A 212 -6.23 15.32 2.06
C ILE A 212 -7.00 16.62 2.40
N GLY A 213 -8.05 16.85 1.65
CA GLY A 213 -8.87 18.07 1.70
C GLY A 213 -8.51 19.13 0.65
N ASP A 214 -7.46 18.92 -0.15
CA ASP A 214 -7.10 19.80 -1.27
C ASP A 214 -7.69 19.29 -2.62
N GLY A 215 -8.30 18.11 -2.63
CA GLY A 215 -8.96 17.50 -3.80
C GLY A 215 -10.48 17.40 -3.66
N ASN A 216 -11.05 16.37 -4.29
CA ASN A 216 -12.50 16.19 -4.41
C ASN A 216 -13.01 14.89 -3.76
N LEU A 217 -12.20 14.16 -3.01
CA LEU A 217 -12.62 12.85 -2.48
C LEU A 217 -13.58 12.97 -1.31
N ASP A 218 -14.63 12.14 -1.35
CA ASP A 218 -15.55 11.95 -0.23
C ASP A 218 -15.11 10.74 0.61
N TYR A 219 -14.69 10.98 1.86
CA TYR A 219 -14.26 9.94 2.80
C TYR A 219 -15.41 9.36 3.63
N ASP A 220 -16.62 9.88 3.54
CA ASP A 220 -17.78 9.38 4.29
C ASP A 220 -18.09 7.90 4.04
N PRO A 221 -18.02 7.36 2.79
CA PRO A 221 -18.23 5.94 2.56
C PRO A 221 -17.23 5.04 3.31
N LEU A 222 -15.96 5.43 3.35
CA LEU A 222 -14.91 4.72 4.09
C LEU A 222 -15.19 4.76 5.60
N ASN A 223 -15.46 5.94 6.15
CA ASN A 223 -15.78 6.11 7.57
C ASN A 223 -16.96 5.25 7.99
N ARG A 224 -18.10 5.36 7.28
CA ARG A 224 -19.29 4.59 7.59
C ARG A 224 -19.08 3.08 7.55
N ALA A 225 -18.23 2.60 6.65
CA ALA A 225 -17.94 1.17 6.55
C ALA A 225 -17.07 0.70 7.73
N LEU A 226 -16.04 1.45 8.07
CA LEU A 226 -15.13 1.12 9.18
C LEU A 226 -15.83 1.22 10.55
N GLU A 227 -16.67 2.24 10.76
CA GLU A 227 -17.48 2.38 11.98
C GLU A 227 -18.39 1.17 12.25
N LYS A 228 -18.93 0.57 11.18
CA LYS A 228 -19.85 -0.59 11.25
C LYS A 228 -19.13 -1.93 11.27
N SER A 229 -17.82 -1.95 11.30
CA SER A 229 -17.00 -3.15 11.26
C SER A 229 -16.03 -3.22 12.43
N ASP A 230 -15.44 -4.40 12.65
CA ASP A 230 -14.32 -4.58 13.59
C ASP A 230 -12.96 -4.33 12.94
N ALA A 231 -12.93 -4.04 11.63
CA ALA A 231 -11.69 -3.76 10.91
C ALA A 231 -11.02 -2.48 11.43
N ARG A 232 -9.73 -2.57 11.69
CA ARG A 232 -8.91 -1.44 12.14
C ARG A 232 -7.61 -1.41 11.33
N PRO A 233 -7.71 -1.18 10.02
CA PRO A 233 -6.52 -1.10 9.16
C PRO A 233 -5.57 0.01 9.62
N SER A 234 -4.30 -0.15 9.32
CA SER A 234 -3.34 0.95 9.41
C SER A 234 -3.54 1.89 8.22
N VAL A 235 -3.06 3.13 8.34
CA VAL A 235 -3.29 4.19 7.34
C VAL A 235 -1.96 4.84 6.96
N LEU A 236 -1.62 4.85 5.69
CA LEU A 236 -0.57 5.70 5.13
C LEU A 236 -1.18 7.01 4.63
N ILE A 237 -0.56 8.13 5.00
CA ILE A 237 -0.75 9.42 4.34
C ILE A 237 0.22 9.46 3.15
N GLU A 238 -0.28 9.15 1.97
CA GLU A 238 0.53 8.80 0.82
C GLU A 238 0.93 10.02 -0.02
N MET A 239 1.90 10.74 0.47
CA MET A 239 2.58 11.82 -0.24
C MET A 239 3.96 12.05 0.37
N SER A 240 4.90 12.61 -0.39
CA SER A 240 6.29 12.83 0.06
C SER A 240 6.55 14.22 0.66
N ASP A 241 5.65 15.19 0.47
CA ASP A 241 5.78 16.53 1.03
C ASP A 241 5.36 16.55 2.50
N VAL A 242 6.29 16.83 3.41
CA VAL A 242 6.07 16.78 4.87
C VAL A 242 4.99 17.76 5.31
N SER A 243 4.92 18.94 4.70
CA SER A 243 3.91 19.95 5.04
C SER A 243 2.51 19.52 4.60
N ALA A 244 2.41 18.85 3.45
CA ALA A 244 1.15 18.26 2.97
C ALA A 244 0.70 17.10 3.86
N GLN A 245 1.62 16.24 4.31
CA GLN A 245 1.34 15.19 5.31
C GLN A 245 0.76 15.78 6.60
N ALA A 246 1.39 16.83 7.13
CA ALA A 246 0.92 17.50 8.34
C ALA A 246 -0.51 18.06 8.17
N ARG A 247 -0.77 18.78 7.06
CA ARG A 247 -2.11 19.30 6.74
C ARG A 247 -3.15 18.18 6.59
N SER A 248 -2.76 17.08 5.96
CA SER A 248 -3.62 15.91 5.79
C SER A 248 -4.02 15.29 7.13
N ILE A 249 -3.06 15.09 8.03
CA ILE A 249 -3.34 14.58 9.39
C ILE A 249 -4.27 15.52 10.14
N GLU A 250 -4.02 16.82 10.09
CA GLU A 250 -4.86 17.84 10.75
C GLU A 250 -6.28 17.88 10.15
N TYR A 251 -6.41 17.67 8.84
CA TYR A 251 -7.71 17.57 8.17
C TYR A 251 -8.49 16.35 8.65
N LEU A 252 -7.86 15.16 8.68
CA LEU A 252 -8.48 13.92 9.17
C LEU A 252 -8.95 14.09 10.63
N GLN A 253 -8.12 14.68 11.51
CA GLN A 253 -8.45 14.93 12.90
C GLN A 253 -9.65 15.87 13.05
N ARG A 254 -9.65 16.99 12.33
CA ARG A 254 -10.69 18.02 12.40
C ARG A 254 -12.04 17.51 11.92
N ASN A 255 -12.03 16.66 10.88
CA ASN A 255 -13.23 16.13 10.26
C ASN A 255 -13.64 14.75 10.81
N HIS A 256 -12.94 14.23 11.82
CA HIS A 256 -13.20 12.91 12.43
C HIS A 256 -13.19 11.78 11.42
N ILE A 257 -12.29 11.85 10.46
CA ILE A 257 -12.08 10.80 9.46
C ILE A 257 -11.14 9.74 10.05
N TYR A 258 -11.39 8.46 9.75
CA TYR A 258 -10.53 7.37 10.19
C TYR A 258 -9.04 7.69 9.91
N PRO A 259 -8.11 7.44 10.86
CA PRO A 259 -8.28 6.74 12.15
C PRO A 259 -8.64 7.65 13.35
N PHE A 260 -9.22 8.83 13.12
CA PHE A 260 -9.52 9.83 14.14
C PHE A 260 -11.04 9.99 14.41
N GLU A 261 -11.80 8.89 14.30
CA GLU A 261 -13.25 8.92 14.54
C GLU A 261 -13.59 9.42 15.95
N LYS A 262 -14.77 9.98 16.12
CA LYS A 262 -15.30 10.29 17.45
C LYS A 262 -15.46 9.00 18.24
N ARG A 263 -14.78 8.90 19.40
CA ARG A 263 -15.11 7.83 20.35
C ARG A 263 -16.53 8.09 20.87
N THR A 264 -17.47 7.24 20.48
CA THR A 264 -18.82 7.18 21.06
C THR A 264 -18.78 6.59 22.46
#